data_cb2f7217b5d34f61c2bf862758c5cc4c
#
_entry.id   cb2f7217b5d34f61c2bf862758c5cc4c
#
_cell.length_a   1.000
_cell.length_b   1.000
_cell.length_c   1.000
_cell.angle_alpha   90.00
_cell.angle_beta   90.00
_cell.angle_gamma   90.00
#
_symmetry.space_group_name_H-M   'P 1'
#
loop_
_entity.id
_entity.type
_entity.pdbx_description
1 polymer ?
#
loop_
_entity_poly.entity_id
_entity_poly.type
_entity_poly.pdbx_seq_one_letter_code
_entity_poly.pdbx_strand_id
1 'polypeptide(L)'
;TVKGLEKLKHFQNRRKNRYLVTKEQTHKIIPFDIPETLKNKREWLRETLRFLEFRMLQRSVWIGTSAIPEEFMLDLRDGGLLEYIHIFEISARGTIEKL
;
A
#
# COMPACT_ATOMS: atom_id res chain seq x y z
N THR A 1 -19.88 -15.92 -2.66
CA THR A 1 -20.81 -16.26 -1.58
C THR A 1 -20.91 -15.10 -0.57
N VAL A 2 -21.99 -15.09 0.18
CA VAL A 2 -22.17 -14.08 1.23
C VAL A 2 -21.02 -14.12 2.23
N LYS A 3 -20.59 -15.30 2.60
CA LYS A 3 -19.46 -15.47 3.51
C LYS A 3 -18.18 -14.85 2.96
N GLY A 4 -17.94 -15.01 1.67
CA GLY A 4 -16.76 -14.43 1.03
C GLY A 4 -16.79 -12.92 1.02
N LEU A 5 -17.95 -12.35 0.76
CA LEU A 5 -18.11 -10.90 0.76
C LEU A 5 -17.92 -10.32 2.16
N GLU A 6 -18.51 -10.94 3.15
CA GLU A 6 -18.35 -10.50 4.53
C GLU A 6 -16.90 -10.57 4.98
N LYS A 7 -16.20 -11.63 4.60
CA LYS A 7 -14.81 -11.80 4.96
C LYS A 7 -13.94 -10.71 4.32
N LEU A 8 -14.20 -10.39 3.06
CA LEU A 8 -13.44 -9.36 2.36
C LEU A 8 -13.70 -7.98 2.97
N LYS A 9 -14.95 -7.66 3.25
CA LYS A 9 -15.33 -6.40 3.86
C LYS A 9 -14.71 -6.25 5.24
N HIS A 10 -14.72 -7.31 6.01
CA HIS A 10 -14.13 -7.35 7.34
C HIS A 10 -12.62 -7.17 7.27
N PHE A 11 -11.99 -7.80 6.30
CA PHE A 11 -10.57 -7.69 6.02
C PHE A 11 -10.19 -6.22 5.79
N GLN A 12 -10.87 -5.54 4.90
CA GLN A 12 -10.56 -4.14 4.57
C GLN A 12 -10.72 -3.21 5.76
N ASN A 13 -11.84 -3.32 6.46
CA ASN A 13 -12.12 -2.42 7.58
C ASN A 13 -11.19 -2.65 8.75
N ARG A 14 -10.98 -3.90 9.10
CA ARG A 14 -10.16 -4.24 10.26
C ARG A 14 -8.70 -3.82 10.07
N ARG A 15 -8.15 -4.06 8.90
CA ARG A 15 -6.74 -3.79 8.65
C ARG A 15 -6.45 -2.30 8.60
N LYS A 16 -7.35 -1.55 7.97
CA LYS A 16 -7.19 -0.11 7.90
C LYS A 16 -7.08 0.54 9.27
N ASN A 17 -7.88 0.07 10.22
CA ASN A 17 -7.90 0.63 11.56
C ASN A 17 -6.70 0.24 12.41
N ARG A 18 -5.93 -0.75 11.99
CA ARG A 18 -4.78 -1.23 12.75
C ARG A 18 -3.47 -0.54 12.40
N TYR A 19 -3.43 0.15 11.29
CA TYR A 19 -2.18 0.76 10.85
C TYR A 19 -1.95 2.08 11.56
N LEU A 20 -0.72 2.24 12.05
CA LEU A 20 -0.28 3.52 12.59
C LEU A 20 0.45 4.28 11.51
N VAL A 21 0.11 5.55 11.37
CA VAL A 21 0.78 6.42 10.40
C VAL A 21 1.95 7.09 11.11
N THR A 22 3.17 6.71 10.74
CA THR A 22 4.38 7.25 11.34
C THR A 22 5.26 7.82 10.24
N LYS A 23 5.60 9.09 10.34
CA LYS A 23 6.46 9.74 9.35
C LYS A 23 7.91 9.35 9.57
N GLU A 24 8.62 9.19 8.47
CA GLU A 24 10.05 8.93 8.47
C GLU A 24 10.76 9.93 7.57
N GLN A 25 12.08 9.91 7.61
CA GLN A 25 12.86 10.83 6.78
C GLN A 25 13.15 10.26 5.39
N THR A 26 13.01 8.96 5.24
CA THR A 26 13.26 8.32 3.95
C THR A 26 12.02 8.36 3.10
N HIS A 27 12.21 8.57 1.80
CA HIS A 27 11.13 8.48 0.84
C HIS A 27 10.98 7.02 0.41
N LYS A 28 9.75 6.65 0.14
CA LYS A 28 9.43 5.31 -0.33
C LYS A 28 8.66 5.41 -1.63
N ILE A 29 9.06 4.62 -2.60
CA ILE A 29 8.37 4.52 -3.87
C ILE A 29 7.75 3.14 -3.95
N ILE A 30 6.46 3.10 -4.25
CA ILE A 30 5.71 1.86 -4.30
C ILE A 30 5.07 1.69 -5.67
N PRO A 31 5.78 1.06 -6.61
CA PRO A 31 5.17 0.66 -7.87
C PRO A 31 4.44 -0.65 -7.70
N PHE A 32 3.31 -0.79 -8.38
CA PHE A 32 2.60 -2.06 -8.37
C PHE A 32 1.88 -2.27 -9.69
N ASP A 33 1.68 -3.54 -10.02
CA ASP A 33 0.97 -3.93 -11.24
C ASP A 33 0.05 -5.09 -10.86
N ILE A 34 -1.17 -4.75 -10.49
CA ILE A 34 -2.15 -5.72 -10.00
C ILE A 34 -3.11 -6.04 -11.13
N PRO A 35 -3.29 -7.32 -11.48
CA PRO A 35 -4.16 -7.70 -12.59
C PRO A 35 -5.61 -7.33 -12.32
N GLU A 36 -6.35 -7.14 -13.41
CA GLU A 36 -7.76 -6.75 -13.35
C GLU A 36 -8.61 -7.73 -12.56
N THR A 37 -8.22 -8.99 -12.55
CA THR A 37 -8.92 -10.01 -11.78
C THR A 37 -8.89 -9.75 -10.28
N LEU A 38 -7.94 -8.94 -9.83
CA LEU A 38 -7.81 -8.57 -8.42
C LEU A 38 -8.19 -7.12 -8.18
N LYS A 39 -9.12 -6.61 -8.95
CA LYS A 39 -9.53 -5.21 -8.91
C LYS A 39 -9.90 -4.74 -7.50
N ASN A 40 -10.66 -5.53 -6.76
CA ASN A 40 -11.08 -5.14 -5.42
C ASN A 40 -9.91 -5.00 -4.47
N LYS A 41 -8.91 -5.86 -4.60
CA LYS A 41 -7.70 -5.77 -3.81
C LYS A 41 -6.85 -4.58 -4.20
N ARG A 42 -6.84 -4.25 -5.49
CA ARG A 42 -6.14 -3.07 -5.97
C ARG A 42 -6.75 -1.80 -5.39
N GLU A 43 -8.07 -1.73 -5.34
CA GLU A 43 -8.75 -0.57 -4.75
C GLU A 43 -8.48 -0.48 -3.25
N TRP A 44 -8.49 -1.62 -2.56
CA TRP A 44 -8.11 -1.66 -1.14
C TRP A 44 -6.69 -1.12 -0.94
N LEU A 45 -5.76 -1.53 -1.81
CA LEU A 45 -4.38 -1.07 -1.72
C LEU A 45 -4.30 0.44 -1.89
N ARG A 46 -4.99 0.99 -2.89
CA ARG A 46 -4.98 2.43 -3.12
C ARG A 46 -5.53 3.20 -1.92
N GLU A 47 -6.64 2.74 -1.38
CA GLU A 47 -7.23 3.37 -0.19
C GLU A 47 -6.29 3.30 1.00
N THR A 48 -5.64 2.16 1.18
CA THR A 48 -4.71 1.99 2.28
C THR A 48 -3.49 2.89 2.13
N LEU A 49 -2.98 3.03 0.92
CA LEU A 49 -1.85 3.93 0.68
C LEU A 49 -2.23 5.38 0.96
N ARG A 50 -3.45 5.79 0.60
CA ARG A 50 -3.93 7.13 0.96
C ARG A 50 -4.04 7.30 2.46
N PHE A 51 -4.54 6.30 3.15
CA PHE A 51 -4.62 6.32 4.60
C PHE A 51 -3.24 6.48 5.22
N LEU A 52 -2.24 5.83 4.66
CA LEU A 52 -0.86 5.93 5.12
C LEU A 52 -0.17 7.20 4.62
N GLU A 53 -0.92 8.09 4.00
CA GLU A 53 -0.45 9.39 3.53
C GLU A 53 0.55 9.31 2.38
N PHE A 54 0.46 8.25 1.60
CA PHE A 54 1.15 8.18 0.32
C PHE A 54 0.30 8.86 -0.74
N ARG A 55 0.95 9.35 -1.77
CA ARG A 55 0.25 9.97 -2.89
C ARG A 55 0.69 9.33 -4.19
N MET A 56 -0.18 9.40 -5.17
CA MET A 56 0.10 8.85 -6.49
C MET A 56 1.00 9.80 -7.25
N LEU A 57 2.18 9.31 -7.63
CA LEU A 57 3.11 10.08 -8.45
C LEU A 57 2.76 9.89 -9.93
N GLN A 58 2.51 8.66 -10.30
CA GLN A 58 2.04 8.28 -11.62
C GLN A 58 1.09 7.12 -11.45
N ARG A 59 0.40 6.75 -12.52
CA ARG A 59 -0.47 5.60 -12.48
C ARG A 59 0.32 4.37 -11.99
N SER A 60 -0.17 3.73 -10.96
CA SER A 60 0.45 2.55 -10.34
C SER A 60 1.80 2.78 -9.68
N VAL A 61 2.16 4.06 -9.42
CA VAL A 61 3.38 4.39 -8.69
C VAL A 61 3.04 5.40 -7.61
N TRP A 62 3.27 5.03 -6.37
CA TRP A 62 2.96 5.87 -5.22
C TRP A 62 4.22 6.25 -4.47
N ILE A 63 4.18 7.39 -3.81
CA ILE A 63 5.34 7.94 -3.10
C ILE A 63 4.89 8.52 -1.77
N GLY A 64 5.74 8.39 -0.77
CA GLY A 64 5.47 8.96 0.54
C GLY A 64 6.64 8.76 1.47
N THR A 65 6.51 9.31 2.68
CA THR A 65 7.55 9.22 3.70
C THR A 65 7.10 8.46 4.94
N SER A 66 5.89 7.96 4.96
CA SER A 66 5.40 7.18 6.10
C SER A 66 6.11 5.85 6.20
N ALA A 67 6.32 5.38 7.43
CA ALA A 67 6.82 4.04 7.64
C ALA A 67 5.83 3.03 7.06
N ILE A 68 6.34 1.92 6.57
CA ILE A 68 5.49 0.82 6.11
C ILE A 68 5.20 -0.06 7.31
N PRO A 69 3.95 -0.11 7.79
CA PRO A 69 3.64 -0.95 8.95
C PRO A 69 3.89 -2.41 8.65
N GLU A 70 4.43 -3.11 9.64
CA GLU A 70 4.66 -4.55 9.48
C GLU A 70 3.34 -5.27 9.20
N GLU A 71 2.28 -4.86 9.86
CA GLU A 71 0.97 -5.47 9.65
C GLU A 71 0.47 -5.28 8.22
N PHE A 72 0.79 -4.14 7.62
CA PHE A 72 0.45 -3.92 6.23
C PHE A 72 1.18 -4.91 5.31
N MET A 73 2.46 -5.15 5.59
CA MET A 73 3.22 -6.15 4.81
C MET A 73 2.61 -7.54 4.95
N LEU A 74 2.22 -7.91 6.17
CA LEU A 74 1.57 -9.20 6.40
C LEU A 74 0.23 -9.30 5.65
N ASP A 75 -0.50 -8.20 5.61
CA ASP A 75 -1.78 -8.17 4.92
C ASP A 75 -1.60 -8.29 3.41
N LEU A 76 -0.56 -7.67 2.87
CA LEU A 76 -0.23 -7.84 1.45
C LEU A 76 0.10 -9.30 1.14
N ARG A 77 0.85 -9.94 2.02
CA ARG A 77 1.19 -11.35 1.84
C ARG A 77 -0.07 -12.22 1.89
N ASP A 78 -0.89 -12.00 2.91
CA ASP A 78 -2.09 -12.80 3.10
C ASP A 78 -3.10 -12.60 1.99
N GLY A 79 -3.12 -11.41 1.40
CA GLY A 79 -3.99 -11.09 0.29
C GLY A 79 -3.45 -11.54 -1.07
N GLY A 80 -2.24 -12.08 -1.10
CA GLY A 80 -1.64 -12.53 -2.36
C GLY A 80 -1.17 -11.40 -3.23
N LEU A 81 -0.85 -10.24 -2.65
CA LEU A 81 -0.47 -9.04 -3.41
C LEU A 81 1.03 -8.80 -3.47
N LEU A 82 1.83 -9.47 -2.64
CA LEU A 82 3.26 -9.18 -2.57
C LEU A 82 3.97 -9.35 -3.91
N GLU A 83 3.56 -10.30 -4.71
CA GLU A 83 4.23 -10.54 -6.00
C GLU A 83 3.99 -9.42 -7.01
N TYR A 84 3.01 -8.56 -6.76
CA TYR A 84 2.66 -7.47 -7.67
C TYR A 84 3.16 -6.11 -7.21
N ILE A 85 3.81 -6.05 -6.05
CA ILE A 85 4.17 -4.78 -5.41
C ILE A 85 5.66 -4.77 -5.10
N HIS A 86 6.29 -3.64 -5.34
CA HIS A 86 7.66 -3.39 -4.90
C HIS A 86 7.68 -2.18 -4.02
N ILE A 87 8.57 -2.17 -3.04
CA ILE A 87 8.74 -1.03 -2.14
C ILE A 87 10.22 -0.68 -2.11
N PHE A 88 10.53 0.53 -2.55
CA PHE A 88 11.89 1.02 -2.57
C PHE A 88 12.03 2.17 -1.59
N GLU A 89 13.07 2.15 -0.79
CA GLU A 89 13.41 3.26 0.07
C GLU A 89 14.54 4.05 -0.58
N ILE A 90 14.42 5.37 -0.56
CA ILE A 90 15.41 6.26 -1.14
C ILE A 90 15.80 7.24 -0.06
N SER A 91 17.10 7.41 0.16
CA SER A 91 17.58 8.37 1.14
C SER A 91 17.18 9.78 0.72
N ALA A 92 17.20 10.71 1.69
CA ALA A 92 16.78 12.07 1.45
C ALA A 92 17.56 12.76 0.34
N ARG A 93 18.73 12.28 0.00
CA ARG A 93 19.58 12.86 -1.05
C ARG A 93 19.47 12.11 -2.38
N GLY A 94 18.47 11.28 -2.53
CA GLY A 94 18.23 10.60 -3.79
C GLY A 94 17.65 11.51 -4.85
N THR A 95 17.40 10.93 -6.02
CA THR A 95 16.88 11.66 -7.17
C THR A 95 15.52 12.29 -6.94
N ILE A 96 14.78 11.82 -5.95
CA ILE A 96 13.46 12.35 -5.66
C ILE A 96 13.51 13.82 -5.29
N GLU A 97 14.59 14.28 -4.66
CA GLU A 97 14.72 15.67 -4.28
C GLU A 97 14.71 16.63 -5.47
N LYS A 98 15.01 16.12 -6.64
CA LYS A 98 15.08 16.93 -7.85
C LYS A 98 13.77 16.94 -8.63
N LEU A 99 12.82 16.17 -8.18
CA LEU A 99 11.52 16.13 -8.82
C LEU A 99 10.61 17.22 -8.25
#